data_feb78ee9779b69160a13de1ea5f903ef
#
_entry.id   feb78ee9779b69160a13de1ea5f903ef
#
_cell.length_a   1.000
_cell.length_b   1.000
_cell.length_c   1.000
_cell.angle_alpha   90.00
_cell.angle_beta   90.00
_cell.angle_gamma   90.00
#
_symmetry.space_group_name_H-M   'P 1'
#
loop_
_entity.id
_entity.type
_entity.pdbx_description
1 polymer ?
#
loop_
_entity_poly.entity_id
_entity_poly.type
_entity_poly.pdbx_seq_one_letter_code
_entity_poly.pdbx_strand_id
1 'polypeptide(L)'
;MSDKKYTTVDGANTLITTYHLANKYGIYKIFCDQWMTEDKQICFWTAILQFENGDQVENYLVCNVRDGKLRRFKTRSALLDNLCRDDCCIVEFRSFDYEDMSESHKN
;
A
#
# COMPACT_ATOMS: atom_id res chain seq x y z
N MET A 1 1.64 -18.50 8.02
CA MET A 1 2.27 -17.53 7.10
C MET A 1 1.20 -16.83 6.28
N SER A 2 1.16 -15.52 6.34
CA SER A 2 0.23 -14.79 5.51
C SER A 2 0.80 -14.71 4.10
N ASP A 3 0.05 -15.17 3.13
CA ASP A 3 0.45 -15.03 1.74
C ASP A 3 0.40 -13.55 1.36
N LYS A 4 1.45 -13.08 0.71
CA LYS A 4 1.47 -11.71 0.21
C LYS A 4 0.53 -11.62 -0.98
N LYS A 5 -0.39 -10.69 -0.92
CA LYS A 5 -1.32 -10.43 -2.01
C LYS A 5 -0.92 -9.17 -2.74
N TYR A 6 -1.22 -9.11 -4.03
CA TYR A 6 -0.84 -7.99 -4.88
C TYR A 6 -2.07 -7.43 -5.58
N THR A 7 -2.08 -6.14 -5.81
CA THR A 7 -3.16 -5.48 -6.53
C THR A 7 -2.61 -4.27 -7.29
N THR A 8 -3.40 -3.76 -8.21
CA THR A 8 -3.09 -2.50 -8.91
C THR A 8 -3.84 -1.37 -8.21
N VAL A 9 -3.61 -0.12 -8.65
CA VAL A 9 -4.37 1.02 -8.12
C VAL A 9 -5.87 0.82 -8.35
N ASP A 10 -6.26 0.42 -9.56
CA ASP A 10 -7.67 0.17 -9.87
C ASP A 10 -8.23 -0.98 -9.05
N GLY A 11 -7.45 -2.06 -8.93
CA GLY A 11 -7.83 -3.21 -8.11
C GLY A 11 -7.97 -2.82 -6.65
N ALA A 12 -7.07 -1.97 -6.14
CA ALA A 12 -7.12 -1.47 -4.78
C ALA A 12 -8.41 -0.70 -4.51
N ASN A 13 -8.80 0.17 -5.43
CA ASN A 13 -10.05 0.93 -5.30
C ASN A 13 -11.27 0.02 -5.31
N THR A 14 -11.24 -1.04 -6.12
CA THR A 14 -12.29 -2.04 -6.13
C THR A 14 -12.36 -2.79 -4.80
N LEU A 15 -11.20 -3.16 -4.25
CA LEU A 15 -11.12 -3.83 -2.95
C LEU A 15 -11.69 -2.95 -1.84
N ILE A 16 -11.37 -1.66 -1.85
CA ILE A 16 -11.88 -0.71 -0.86
C ILE A 16 -13.40 -0.63 -0.94
N THR A 17 -13.95 -0.50 -2.14
CA THR A 17 -15.39 -0.44 -2.35
C THR A 17 -16.07 -1.73 -1.86
N THR A 18 -15.50 -2.87 -2.22
CA THR A 18 -16.03 -4.17 -1.81
C THR A 18 -16.00 -4.33 -0.30
N TYR A 19 -14.90 -3.91 0.32
CA TYR A 19 -14.76 -3.98 1.77
C TYR A 19 -15.80 -3.14 2.49
N HIS A 20 -16.05 -1.92 1.99
CA HIS A 20 -17.06 -1.03 2.59
C HIS A 20 -18.47 -1.58 2.43
N LEU A 21 -18.78 -2.23 1.32
CA LEU A 21 -20.08 -2.85 1.10
C LEU A 21 -20.29 -4.04 2.04
N ALA A 22 -19.23 -4.82 2.28
CA ALA A 22 -19.32 -6.00 3.14
C ALA A 22 -19.27 -5.64 4.62
N ASN A 23 -18.52 -4.61 4.97
CA ASN A 23 -18.27 -4.21 6.36
C ASN A 23 -18.70 -2.76 6.55
N LYS A 24 -19.97 -2.56 6.68
CA LYS A 24 -20.58 -1.23 6.83
C LYS A 24 -19.72 -0.32 7.71
N TYR A 25 -19.18 0.75 7.11
CA TYR A 25 -18.26 1.69 7.75
C TYR A 25 -16.94 1.05 8.22
N GLY A 26 -16.56 -0.05 7.59
CA GLY A 26 -15.28 -0.69 7.89
C GLY A 26 -14.11 0.26 7.62
N ILE A 27 -13.14 0.25 8.54
CA ILE A 27 -11.95 1.09 8.43
C ILE A 27 -10.82 0.25 7.85
N TYR A 28 -10.17 0.75 6.82
CA TYR A 28 -8.99 0.10 6.25
C TYR A 28 -7.76 0.95 6.50
N LYS A 29 -6.58 0.35 6.37
CA LYS A 29 -5.33 1.04 6.63
C LYS A 29 -4.48 1.08 5.36
N ILE A 30 -3.79 2.20 5.15
CA ILE A 30 -2.79 2.33 4.09
C ILE A 30 -1.45 2.59 4.75
N PHE A 31 -0.48 1.71 4.47
CA PHE A 31 0.90 1.96 4.85
C PHE A 31 1.55 2.73 3.71
N CYS A 32 2.00 3.94 4.02
CA CYS A 32 2.73 4.78 3.07
C CYS A 32 4.21 4.63 3.39
N ASP A 33 4.90 3.83 2.58
CA ASP A 33 6.29 3.48 2.82
C ASP A 33 7.20 4.40 2.02
N GLN A 34 8.01 5.16 2.75
CA GLN A 34 8.97 6.10 2.20
C GLN A 34 10.32 5.41 2.08
N TRP A 35 10.86 5.37 0.86
CA TRP A 35 12.15 4.74 0.60
C TRP A 35 13.22 5.81 0.42
N MET A 36 14.28 5.72 1.20
CA MET A 36 15.32 6.74 1.26
C MET A 36 16.69 6.18 0.91
N THR A 37 17.53 7.05 0.34
CA THR A 37 18.94 6.74 0.10
C THR A 37 19.72 6.90 1.40
N GLU A 38 21.03 6.55 1.36
CA GLU A 38 21.91 6.75 2.50
C GLU A 38 21.98 8.21 2.93
N ASP A 39 21.81 9.14 2.00
CA ASP A 39 21.80 10.58 2.26
C ASP A 39 20.50 11.06 2.91
N LYS A 40 19.62 10.13 3.22
CA LYS A 40 18.29 10.44 3.78
C LYS A 40 17.43 11.27 2.83
N GLN A 41 17.66 11.10 1.54
CA GLN A 41 16.81 11.72 0.52
C GLN A 41 15.72 10.74 0.10
N ILE A 42 14.51 11.25 -0.05
CA ILE A 42 13.37 10.42 -0.44
C ILE A 42 13.45 10.12 -1.91
N CYS A 43 13.50 8.82 -2.25
CA CYS A 43 13.49 8.37 -3.62
C CYS A 43 12.07 8.25 -4.16
N PHE A 44 11.22 7.59 -3.41
CA PHE A 44 9.84 7.33 -3.83
C PHE A 44 9.04 6.76 -2.67
N TRP A 45 7.74 6.58 -2.91
CA TRP A 45 6.80 6.02 -1.94
C TRP A 45 6.14 4.78 -2.54
N THR A 46 5.87 3.79 -1.70
CA THR A 46 5.06 2.62 -2.08
C THR A 46 3.93 2.45 -1.09
N ALA A 47 2.91 1.68 -1.46
CA ALA A 47 1.72 1.53 -0.64
C ALA A 47 1.37 0.08 -0.39
N ILE A 48 0.89 -0.20 0.82
CA ILE A 48 0.31 -1.49 1.19
C ILE A 48 -1.06 -1.19 1.79
N LEU A 49 -2.09 -1.87 1.28
CA LEU A 49 -3.43 -1.80 1.84
C LEU A 49 -3.62 -2.92 2.83
N GLN A 50 -4.23 -2.61 3.96
CA GLN A 50 -4.53 -3.62 4.98
C GLN A 50 -6.01 -3.58 5.32
N PHE A 51 -6.66 -4.73 5.21
CA PHE A 51 -8.05 -4.91 5.58
C PHE A 51 -8.17 -5.92 6.71
N GLU A 52 -9.06 -5.66 7.66
CA GLU A 52 -9.36 -6.59 8.73
C GLU A 52 -10.71 -7.26 8.44
N ASN A 53 -10.72 -8.58 8.37
CA ASN A 53 -11.92 -9.38 8.17
C ASN A 53 -12.04 -10.36 9.33
N GLY A 54 -12.77 -9.96 10.37
CA GLY A 54 -12.87 -10.78 11.58
C GLY A 54 -11.51 -10.93 12.23
N ASP A 55 -11.05 -12.17 12.37
CA ASP A 55 -9.75 -12.47 13.00
C ASP A 55 -8.61 -12.46 12.00
N GLN A 56 -8.91 -12.24 10.72
CA GLN A 56 -7.90 -12.26 9.68
C GLN A 56 -7.54 -10.86 9.21
N VAL A 57 -6.25 -10.69 8.89
CA VAL A 57 -5.73 -9.45 8.35
C VAL A 57 -5.19 -9.74 6.96
N GLU A 58 -5.65 -9.00 5.97
CA GLU A 58 -5.20 -9.15 4.59
C GLU A 58 -4.39 -7.93 4.17
N ASN A 59 -3.21 -8.18 3.63
CA ASN A 59 -2.31 -7.14 3.15
C ASN A 59 -2.15 -7.26 1.63
N TYR A 60 -2.33 -6.13 0.94
CA TYR A 60 -2.20 -6.06 -0.51
C TYR A 60 -1.13 -5.06 -0.88
N LEU A 61 -0.12 -5.51 -1.61
CA LEU A 61 0.92 -4.64 -2.14
C LEU A 61 0.42 -4.02 -3.45
N VAL A 62 0.52 -2.70 -3.56
CA VAL A 62 0.06 -2.00 -4.76
C VAL A 62 1.15 -2.03 -5.82
N CYS A 63 0.84 -2.61 -6.97
CA CYS A 63 1.80 -2.88 -8.03
C CYS A 63 1.39 -2.24 -9.35
N ASN A 64 2.35 -2.16 -10.27
CA ASN A 64 2.09 -1.71 -11.64
C ASN A 64 1.39 -2.81 -12.41
N VAL A 65 0.41 -2.42 -13.24
CA VAL A 65 -0.26 -3.36 -14.14
C VAL A 65 0.73 -3.96 -15.13
N ARG A 66 1.66 -3.13 -15.61
CA ARG A 66 2.54 -3.47 -16.71
C ARG A 66 3.58 -4.54 -16.38
N ASP A 67 4.21 -4.44 -15.21
CA ASP A 67 5.34 -5.32 -14.88
C ASP A 67 5.19 -6.07 -13.55
N GLY A 68 4.11 -5.82 -12.83
CA GLY A 68 3.88 -6.49 -11.54
C GLY A 68 4.79 -6.04 -10.42
N LYS A 69 5.65 -5.06 -10.65
CA LYS A 69 6.53 -4.51 -9.62
C LYS A 69 5.79 -3.51 -8.76
N LEU A 70 6.29 -3.28 -7.54
CA LEU A 70 5.67 -2.29 -6.66
C LEU A 70 5.56 -0.96 -7.35
N ARG A 71 4.37 -0.37 -7.29
CA ARG A 71 4.14 0.95 -7.87
C ARG A 71 4.85 2.00 -7.03
N ARG A 72 5.63 2.83 -7.70
CA ARG A 72 6.38 3.90 -7.06
C ARG A 72 5.67 5.22 -7.30
N PHE A 73 5.37 5.92 -6.21
CA PHE A 73 4.79 7.26 -6.27
C PHE A 73 5.87 8.26 -5.96
N LYS A 74 5.91 9.36 -6.70
CA LYS A 74 6.93 10.40 -6.49
C LYS A 74 6.71 11.17 -5.20
N THR A 75 5.44 11.32 -4.81
CA THR A 75 5.08 12.08 -3.61
C THR A 75 4.07 11.32 -2.78
N ARG A 76 4.02 11.64 -1.51
CA ARG A 76 3.01 11.13 -0.59
C ARG A 76 1.61 11.51 -1.04
N SER A 77 1.45 12.75 -1.51
CA SER A 77 0.16 13.25 -1.98
C SER A 77 -0.37 12.43 -3.16
N ALA A 78 0.48 12.10 -4.11
CA ALA A 78 0.09 11.30 -5.26
C ALA A 78 -0.40 9.91 -4.82
N LEU A 79 0.29 9.30 -3.85
CA LEU A 79 -0.10 8.00 -3.31
C LEU A 79 -1.48 8.09 -2.66
N LEU A 80 -1.69 9.07 -1.79
CA LEU A 80 -2.94 9.22 -1.06
C LEU A 80 -4.10 9.60 -1.97
N ASP A 81 -3.85 10.45 -2.97
CA ASP A 81 -4.89 10.84 -3.93
C ASP A 81 -5.43 9.65 -4.72
N ASN A 82 -4.58 8.63 -4.92
CA ASN A 82 -5.00 7.43 -5.64
C ASN A 82 -5.71 6.40 -4.77
N LEU A 83 -5.43 6.37 -3.47
CA LEU A 83 -5.88 5.28 -2.62
C LEU A 83 -6.75 5.71 -1.43
N CYS A 84 -6.51 6.87 -0.84
CA CYS A 84 -7.27 7.32 0.32
C CYS A 84 -8.35 8.30 -0.13
N ARG A 85 -9.53 7.78 -0.45
CA ARG A 85 -10.62 8.59 -1.02
C ARG A 85 -11.76 8.87 -0.07
N ASP A 86 -11.69 8.40 1.17
CA ASP A 86 -12.78 8.58 2.12
C ASP A 86 -12.24 8.71 3.55
N ASP A 87 -13.17 8.94 4.48
CA ASP A 87 -12.83 9.15 5.88
C ASP A 87 -12.62 7.84 6.65
N CYS A 88 -12.79 6.72 5.98
CA CYS A 88 -12.63 5.40 6.60
C CYS A 88 -11.23 4.82 6.41
N CYS A 89 -10.25 5.68 6.18
CA CYS A 89 -8.87 5.26 5.92
C CYS A 89 -7.95 5.75 7.04
N ILE A 90 -7.18 4.82 7.61
CA ILE A 90 -6.10 5.16 8.52
C ILE A 90 -4.81 5.12 7.72
N VAL A 91 -4.05 6.21 7.78
CA VAL A 91 -2.78 6.31 7.06
C VAL A 91 -1.64 6.17 8.05
N GLU A 92 -0.74 5.23 7.79
CA GLU A 92 0.44 5.05 8.62
C GLU A 92 1.68 5.24 7.76
N PHE A 93 2.59 6.12 8.21
CA PHE A 93 3.81 6.43 7.47
C PHE A 93 4.97 5.62 8.04
N ARG A 94 5.72 4.96 7.16
CA ARG A 94 6.89 4.20 7.54
C ARG A 94 8.07 4.62 6.66
N SER A 95 9.28 4.49 7.17
CA SER A 95 10.50 4.85 6.45
C SER A 95 11.44 3.66 6.36
N PHE A 96 11.98 3.44 5.18
CA PHE A 96 12.90 2.33 4.90
C PHE A 96 14.09 2.81 4.10
N ASP A 97 15.20 2.12 4.23
CA ASP A 97 16.36 2.35 3.40
C ASP A 97 16.16 1.67 2.06
N TYR A 98 16.57 2.34 0.99
CA TYR A 98 16.42 1.82 -0.36
C TYR A 98 17.10 0.45 -0.54
N GLU A 99 18.21 0.24 0.15
CA GLU A 99 18.93 -1.03 0.07
C GLU A 99 18.08 -2.21 0.58
N ASP A 100 17.25 -1.96 1.59
CA ASP A 100 16.38 -3.00 2.14
C ASP A 100 15.33 -3.46 1.12
N MET A 101 14.92 -2.56 0.24
CA MET A 101 13.98 -2.92 -0.81
C MET A 101 14.58 -3.96 -1.76
N SER A 102 15.85 -3.80 -2.12
CA SER A 102 16.54 -4.74 -3.00
C SER A 102 16.53 -6.14 -2.43
N GLU A 103 16.75 -6.27 -1.13
CA GLU A 103 16.76 -7.56 -0.47
C GLU A 103 15.36 -8.14 -0.34
N SER A 104 14.38 -7.30 -0.03
CA SER A 104 12.99 -7.73 0.16
C SER A 104 12.36 -8.26 -1.10
N HIS A 105 12.84 -7.86 -2.25
CA HIS A 105 12.24 -8.20 -3.54
C HIS A 105 13.09 -9.11 -4.42
N LYS A 106 14.10 -9.73 -3.83
CA LYS A 106 14.92 -10.71 -4.56
C LYS A 106 14.24 -12.06 -4.73
N ASN A 107 13.17 -12.28 -4.10
CA ASN A 107 12.45 -13.56 -4.18
C ASN A 107 11.26 -13.43 -5.09
#